data_2c26f921c27bc805fef57505228f38b1
#
_entry.id   2c26f921c27bc805fef57505228f38b1
#
_cell.length_a   1.000
_cell.length_b   1.000
_cell.length_c   1.000
_cell.angle_alpha   90.00
_cell.angle_beta   90.00
_cell.angle_gamma   90.00
#
_symmetry.space_group_name_H-M   'P 1'
#
loop_
_entity.id
_entity.type
_entity.pdbx_description
1 polymer ?
#
loop_
_entity_poly.entity_id
_entity_poly.type
_entity_poly.pdbx_seq_one_letter_code
_entity_poly.pdbx_strand_id
1 'polypeptide(L)'
;FESISGEDGGTSLAFPTADISCDGGAWCSDFFGVSSLIPTDGNQGVFFATPDSITFTFATPITAFAIDVGDLGTKGPTDFSATLSNGNEINFLSGHNGFSFDQLFIGVIDSVEFTSITFHGSMPDDGIYFDRMQTALAIPVPEPEVYAMLIVGLGFLGVFSRRRKQ
;
A
#
# COMPACT_ATOMS: atom_id res chain seq x y z
N PHE A 1 2.21 10.64 -6.70
CA PHE A 1 1.04 11.54 -6.62
C PHE A 1 1.16 12.80 -7.48
N GLU A 2 2.19 12.93 -8.29
CA GLU A 2 2.51 14.14 -9.10
C GLU A 2 1.50 14.49 -10.21
N SER A 3 0.56 13.59 -10.53
CA SER A 3 -0.32 13.76 -11.69
C SER A 3 -1.58 14.61 -11.43
N ILE A 4 -1.79 15.05 -10.19
CA ILE A 4 -2.97 15.83 -9.81
C ILE A 4 -2.53 17.20 -9.31
N SER A 5 -3.02 18.24 -9.95
CA SER A 5 -2.95 19.61 -9.42
C SER A 5 -3.95 19.73 -8.28
N GLY A 6 -3.46 20.07 -7.09
CA GLY A 6 -4.21 20.03 -5.83
C GLY A 6 -5.61 20.60 -5.93
N GLU A 7 -6.58 19.81 -5.53
CA GLU A 7 -7.91 20.27 -5.16
C GLU A 7 -8.06 20.07 -3.66
N ASP A 8 -8.06 21.16 -2.91
CA ASP A 8 -8.46 21.18 -1.52
C ASP A 8 -9.97 20.95 -1.42
N GLY A 9 -10.41 20.04 -0.57
CA GLY A 9 -11.82 19.95 -0.14
C GLY A 9 -12.70 18.91 -0.84
N GLY A 10 -12.12 17.88 -1.46
CA GLY A 10 -12.85 16.67 -1.90
C GLY A 10 -12.74 15.53 -0.89
N THR A 11 -13.62 14.53 -1.00
CA THR A 11 -13.51 13.29 -0.21
C THR A 11 -12.86 12.15 -0.98
N SER A 12 -12.42 12.37 -2.22
CA SER A 12 -11.76 11.36 -3.05
C SER A 12 -10.82 11.97 -4.08
N LEU A 13 -9.74 11.26 -4.35
CA LEU A 13 -8.73 11.56 -5.36
C LEU A 13 -8.53 10.33 -6.24
N ALA A 14 -8.51 10.51 -7.55
CA ALA A 14 -8.27 9.42 -8.51
C ALA A 14 -6.84 9.49 -9.07
N PHE A 15 -6.10 8.40 -8.94
CA PHE A 15 -4.75 8.24 -9.48
C PHE A 15 -4.71 7.06 -10.47
N PRO A 16 -3.72 7.00 -11.36
CA PRO A 16 -3.63 5.90 -12.33
C PRO A 16 -3.52 4.49 -11.70
N THR A 17 -3.03 4.41 -10.46
CA THR A 17 -2.77 3.15 -9.76
C THR A 17 -3.75 2.86 -8.62
N ALA A 18 -4.40 3.87 -8.07
CA ALA A 18 -5.36 3.72 -6.99
C ALA A 18 -6.30 4.92 -6.92
N ASP A 19 -7.53 4.68 -6.53
CA ASP A 19 -8.43 5.72 -6.04
C ASP A 19 -8.24 5.85 -4.54
N ILE A 20 -8.16 7.08 -4.04
CA ILE A 20 -7.98 7.37 -2.62
C ILE A 20 -9.23 8.11 -2.13
N SER A 21 -9.84 7.60 -1.09
CA SER A 21 -10.99 8.23 -0.44
C SER A 21 -10.73 8.42 1.05
N CYS A 22 -11.27 9.48 1.60
CA CYS A 22 -11.30 9.72 3.03
C CYS A 22 -12.71 9.40 3.54
N ASP A 23 -12.80 8.49 4.50
CA ASP A 23 -14.04 8.05 5.12
C ASP A 23 -14.13 8.64 6.51
N GLY A 24 -15.03 9.59 6.72
CA GLY A 24 -15.17 10.22 8.03
C GLY A 24 -16.01 11.48 8.02
N GLY A 25 -15.85 12.26 9.07
CA GLY A 25 -16.63 13.45 9.35
C GLY A 25 -16.08 14.74 8.73
N ALA A 26 -16.06 15.79 9.55
CA ALA A 26 -15.65 17.14 9.13
C ALA A 26 -14.17 17.24 8.71
N TRP A 27 -13.31 16.37 9.22
CA TRP A 27 -11.88 16.42 8.92
C TRP A 27 -11.56 16.00 7.49
N CYS A 28 -12.29 15.03 6.93
CA CYS A 28 -12.14 14.65 5.53
C CYS A 28 -12.48 15.79 4.57
N SER A 29 -13.49 16.60 4.88
CA SER A 29 -13.88 17.71 4.01
C SER A 29 -12.92 18.89 4.06
N ASP A 30 -12.23 19.07 5.19
CA ASP A 30 -11.43 20.27 5.43
C ASP A 30 -9.92 20.05 5.27
N PHE A 31 -9.45 18.79 5.42
CA PHE A 31 -8.03 18.48 5.50
C PHE A 31 -7.58 17.33 4.59
N PHE A 32 -8.46 16.75 3.78
CA PHE A 32 -8.04 15.74 2.81
C PHE A 32 -7.66 16.40 1.47
N GLY A 33 -6.49 16.06 0.93
CA GLY A 33 -6.04 16.63 -0.34
C GLY A 33 -4.60 16.31 -0.69
N VAL A 34 -4.12 16.98 -1.72
CA VAL A 34 -2.72 16.91 -2.16
C VAL A 34 -1.94 18.06 -1.55
N SER A 35 -0.78 17.79 -0.99
CA SER A 35 0.06 18.78 -0.33
C SER A 35 1.51 18.68 -0.76
N SER A 36 2.19 19.82 -0.84
CA SER A 36 3.63 19.92 -1.08
C SER A 36 4.46 20.12 0.20
N LEU A 37 3.86 19.90 1.39
CA LEU A 37 4.55 20.20 2.65
C LEU A 37 5.65 19.19 2.99
N ILE A 38 5.41 17.88 2.76
CA ILE A 38 6.34 16.82 3.17
C ILE A 38 6.44 15.74 2.09
N PRO A 39 6.74 16.05 0.82
CA PRO A 39 6.92 15.00 -0.15
C PRO A 39 8.22 14.22 0.14
N THR A 40 8.18 12.91 0.01
CA THR A 40 9.35 12.02 0.07
C THR A 40 9.88 11.70 -1.32
N ASP A 41 9.01 11.83 -2.33
CA ASP A 41 9.35 11.68 -3.74
C ASP A 41 8.59 12.75 -4.55
N GLY A 42 9.31 13.45 -5.44
CA GLY A 42 8.72 14.53 -6.24
C GLY A 42 8.36 15.78 -5.43
N ASN A 43 7.16 16.32 -5.66
CA ASN A 43 6.72 17.60 -5.10
C ASN A 43 5.39 17.54 -4.35
N GLN A 44 4.70 16.41 -4.34
CA GLN A 44 3.35 16.29 -3.78
C GLN A 44 3.14 14.95 -3.09
N GLY A 45 2.45 14.97 -1.94
CA GLY A 45 1.93 13.81 -1.25
C GLY A 45 0.44 13.97 -0.94
N VAL A 46 -0.20 12.91 -0.49
CA VAL A 46 -1.59 12.94 -0.03
C VAL A 46 -1.63 13.20 1.46
N PHE A 47 -2.51 14.09 1.88
CA PHE A 47 -2.67 14.46 3.28
C PHE A 47 -4.08 14.13 3.78
N PHE A 48 -4.19 13.67 5.01
CA PHE A 48 -5.46 13.56 5.73
C PHE A 48 -5.25 13.83 7.23
N ALA A 49 -6.34 14.03 7.96
CA ALA A 49 -6.28 14.21 9.40
C ALA A 49 -7.11 13.14 10.14
N THR A 50 -6.55 12.63 11.21
CA THR A 50 -7.23 11.68 12.11
C THR A 50 -8.24 12.42 13.01
N PRO A 51 -9.29 11.75 13.53
CA PRO A 51 -9.49 10.29 13.61
C PRO A 51 -10.18 9.68 12.38
N ASP A 52 -10.37 10.42 11.31
CA ASP A 52 -10.95 9.88 10.09
C ASP A 52 -10.04 8.79 9.51
N SER A 53 -10.55 8.01 8.58
CA SER A 53 -9.78 6.96 7.90
C SER A 53 -9.58 7.30 6.43
N ILE A 54 -8.49 6.79 5.87
CA ILE A 54 -8.17 6.93 4.46
C ILE A 54 -8.09 5.56 3.80
N THR A 55 -8.78 5.40 2.68
CA THR A 55 -8.83 4.16 1.92
C THR A 55 -8.19 4.33 0.54
N PHE A 56 -7.24 3.46 0.25
CA PHE A 56 -6.66 3.28 -1.07
C PHE A 56 -7.34 2.08 -1.74
N THR A 57 -7.97 2.31 -2.89
CA THR A 57 -8.69 1.28 -3.67
C THR A 57 -7.96 1.04 -4.99
N PHE A 58 -7.62 -0.20 -5.28
CA PHE A 58 -6.84 -0.62 -6.44
C PHE A 58 -7.75 -1.19 -7.51
N ALA A 59 -7.51 -0.82 -8.78
CA ALA A 59 -8.25 -1.34 -9.93
C ALA A 59 -8.03 -2.85 -10.15
N THR A 60 -6.87 -3.37 -9.71
CA THR A 60 -6.50 -4.80 -9.78
C THR A 60 -6.15 -5.29 -8.38
N PRO A 61 -6.54 -6.52 -7.98
CA PRO A 61 -6.10 -7.10 -6.72
C PRO A 61 -4.58 -7.16 -6.63
N ILE A 62 -4.05 -6.86 -5.44
CA ILE A 62 -2.61 -6.87 -5.14
C ILE A 62 -2.32 -7.77 -3.96
N THR A 63 -1.07 -8.18 -3.78
CA THR A 63 -0.61 -8.96 -2.61
C THR A 63 0.44 -8.22 -1.79
N ALA A 64 0.94 -7.09 -2.29
CA ALA A 64 1.86 -6.27 -1.53
C ALA A 64 1.58 -4.79 -1.75
N PHE A 65 1.71 -4.02 -0.68
CA PHE A 65 1.56 -2.58 -0.63
C PHE A 65 2.64 -2.00 0.26
N ALA A 66 3.22 -0.87 -0.13
CA ALA A 66 4.11 -0.10 0.71
C ALA A 66 3.97 1.40 0.41
N ILE A 67 4.24 2.23 1.41
CA ILE A 67 4.06 3.68 1.33
C ILE A 67 4.95 4.40 2.34
N ASP A 68 5.38 5.59 2.00
CA ASP A 68 5.96 6.50 2.97
C ASP A 68 4.84 7.21 3.74
N VAL A 69 5.00 7.29 5.06
CA VAL A 69 4.09 7.99 5.97
C VAL A 69 4.88 9.06 6.72
N GLY A 70 4.38 10.27 6.70
CA GLY A 70 5.02 11.40 7.37
C GLY A 70 4.11 12.07 8.39
N ASP A 71 4.74 12.78 9.34
CA ASP A 71 4.11 13.60 10.38
C ASP A 71 3.27 12.82 11.41
N LEU A 72 3.42 11.51 11.49
CA LEU A 72 2.63 10.62 12.34
C LEU A 72 3.01 10.77 13.83
N GLY A 73 2.02 11.03 14.69
CA GLY A 73 2.24 11.11 16.14
C GLY A 73 2.78 12.45 16.63
N THR A 74 2.66 13.52 15.86
CA THR A 74 3.15 14.85 16.23
C THR A 74 2.31 15.53 17.29
N LYS A 75 1.07 15.13 17.45
CA LYS A 75 0.16 15.62 18.50
C LYS A 75 0.24 14.81 19.80
N GLY A 76 0.89 13.66 19.77
CA GLY A 76 1.07 12.75 20.90
C GLY A 76 1.13 11.29 20.47
N PRO A 77 1.25 10.36 21.44
CA PRO A 77 1.31 8.94 21.12
C PRO A 77 0.10 8.46 20.32
N THR A 78 0.33 7.84 19.18
CA THR A 78 -0.70 7.31 18.29
C THR A 78 -0.50 5.82 18.03
N ASP A 79 -1.60 5.09 17.88
CA ASP A 79 -1.61 3.78 17.26
C ASP A 79 -1.92 3.98 15.77
N PHE A 80 -1.20 3.28 14.91
CA PHE A 80 -1.39 3.34 13.48
C PHE A 80 -1.55 1.94 12.89
N SER A 81 -2.68 1.70 12.26
CA SER A 81 -3.10 0.39 11.77
C SER A 81 -3.74 0.49 10.40
N ALA A 82 -3.95 -0.66 9.76
CA ALA A 82 -4.75 -0.75 8.56
C ALA A 82 -5.60 -2.01 8.54
N THR A 83 -6.72 -1.93 7.80
CA THR A 83 -7.60 -3.05 7.47
C THR A 83 -7.55 -3.29 5.97
N LEU A 84 -7.31 -4.52 5.55
CA LEU A 84 -7.35 -4.94 4.15
C LEU A 84 -8.75 -5.40 3.75
N SER A 85 -9.12 -5.28 2.46
CA SER A 85 -10.42 -5.75 1.96
C SER A 85 -10.65 -7.26 2.11
N ASN A 86 -9.60 -8.04 2.30
CA ASN A 86 -9.69 -9.47 2.59
C ASN A 86 -9.98 -9.78 4.08
N GLY A 87 -10.12 -8.74 4.92
CA GLY A 87 -10.44 -8.84 6.35
C GLY A 87 -9.23 -8.91 7.29
N ASN A 88 -8.01 -8.91 6.77
CA ASN A 88 -6.83 -8.90 7.61
C ASN A 88 -6.59 -7.51 8.21
N GLU A 89 -6.24 -7.47 9.48
CA GLU A 89 -5.86 -6.26 10.20
C GLU A 89 -4.36 -6.25 10.48
N ILE A 90 -3.74 -5.10 10.26
CA ILE A 90 -2.31 -4.89 10.45
C ILE A 90 -2.10 -3.75 11.44
N ASN A 91 -1.36 -4.00 12.51
CA ASN A 91 -0.91 -2.95 13.41
C ASN A 91 0.55 -2.61 13.05
N PHE A 92 0.76 -1.42 12.48
CA PHE A 92 2.10 -0.95 12.12
C PHE A 92 2.85 -0.40 13.32
N LEU A 93 2.16 0.39 14.15
CA LEU A 93 2.75 1.11 15.28
C LEU A 93 1.77 1.16 16.45
N SER A 94 2.31 1.08 17.67
CA SER A 94 1.54 1.28 18.89
C SER A 94 2.24 2.26 19.78
N GLY A 95 1.51 3.31 20.23
CA GLY A 95 2.04 4.35 21.08
C GLY A 95 3.18 5.16 20.44
N HIS A 96 3.21 5.25 19.12
CA HIS A 96 4.23 6.02 18.40
C HIS A 96 4.11 7.51 18.73
N ASN A 97 5.23 8.13 19.05
CA ASN A 97 5.33 9.54 19.35
C ASN A 97 6.39 10.16 18.44
N GLY A 98 5.95 10.61 17.27
CA GLY A 98 6.79 11.15 16.23
C GLY A 98 7.16 12.63 16.44
N PHE A 99 7.97 13.13 15.53
CA PHE A 99 8.32 14.55 15.44
C PHE A 99 7.74 15.10 14.15
N SER A 100 7.49 16.41 14.11
CA SER A 100 7.09 17.10 12.87
C SER A 100 8.08 16.76 11.75
N PHE A 101 7.53 16.33 10.60
CA PHE A 101 8.30 15.91 9.42
C PHE A 101 9.07 14.58 9.57
N ASP A 102 8.78 13.79 10.60
CA ASP A 102 9.27 12.42 10.67
C ASP A 102 8.69 11.57 9.54
N GLN A 103 9.51 10.70 8.97
CA GLN A 103 9.12 9.88 7.82
C GLN A 103 9.38 8.41 8.13
N LEU A 104 8.36 7.59 7.88
CA LEU A 104 8.39 6.15 8.05
C LEU A 104 8.04 5.48 6.72
N PHE A 105 8.72 4.40 6.41
CA PHE A 105 8.31 3.51 5.32
C PHE A 105 7.61 2.30 5.93
N ILE A 106 6.35 2.10 5.55
CA ILE A 106 5.55 0.98 6.02
C ILE A 106 5.08 0.14 4.84
N GLY A 107 4.78 -1.13 5.09
CA GLY A 107 4.25 -1.99 4.05
C GLY A 107 3.68 -3.28 4.59
N VAL A 108 2.93 -3.96 3.74
CA VAL A 108 2.31 -5.25 3.99
C VAL A 108 2.53 -6.18 2.80
N ILE A 109 2.79 -7.44 3.09
CA ILE A 109 2.75 -8.54 2.13
C ILE A 109 1.74 -9.55 2.67
N ASP A 110 0.75 -9.89 1.87
CA ASP A 110 -0.28 -10.87 2.21
C ASP A 110 -0.29 -12.00 1.18
N SER A 111 -0.56 -13.21 1.63
CA SER A 111 -0.74 -14.38 0.76
C SER A 111 -2.11 -14.38 0.06
N VAL A 112 -3.07 -13.62 0.58
CA VAL A 112 -4.40 -13.43 0.02
C VAL A 112 -4.48 -12.06 -0.62
N GLU A 113 -4.92 -12.02 -1.87
CA GLU A 113 -5.11 -10.76 -2.60
C GLU A 113 -6.11 -9.84 -1.90
N PHE A 114 -5.86 -8.54 -2.02
CA PHE A 114 -6.76 -7.49 -1.55
C PHE A 114 -6.89 -6.37 -2.59
N THR A 115 -8.04 -5.70 -2.59
CA THR A 115 -8.36 -4.60 -3.51
C THR A 115 -8.39 -3.25 -2.84
N SER A 116 -8.32 -3.21 -1.51
CA SER A 116 -8.19 -1.95 -0.78
C SER A 116 -7.47 -2.12 0.54
N ILE A 117 -6.88 -1.02 1.00
CA ILE A 117 -6.28 -0.85 2.31
C ILE A 117 -6.81 0.43 2.95
N THR A 118 -7.34 0.32 4.15
CA THR A 118 -7.89 1.45 4.92
C THR A 118 -7.00 1.69 6.14
N PHE A 119 -6.41 2.87 6.21
CA PHE A 119 -5.56 3.28 7.33
C PHE A 119 -6.35 4.00 8.41
N HIS A 120 -5.96 3.75 9.66
CA HIS A 120 -6.56 4.31 10.87
C HIS A 120 -5.46 4.86 11.79
N GLY A 121 -5.64 6.09 12.26
CA GLY A 121 -4.83 6.68 13.32
C GLY A 121 -5.68 6.96 14.56
N SER A 122 -5.15 6.73 15.75
CA SER A 122 -5.90 6.87 17.00
C SER A 122 -5.85 8.27 17.60
N MET A 123 -4.82 9.08 17.28
CA MET A 123 -4.66 10.41 17.85
C MET A 123 -5.54 11.42 17.12
N PRO A 124 -6.44 12.16 17.83
CA PRO A 124 -7.23 13.21 17.20
C PRO A 124 -6.36 14.37 16.70
N ASP A 125 -6.79 15.01 15.62
CA ASP A 125 -6.17 16.22 15.05
C ASP A 125 -4.71 16.02 14.59
N ASP A 126 -4.28 14.79 14.34
CA ASP A 126 -2.96 14.50 13.79
C ASP A 126 -3.01 14.50 12.26
N GLY A 127 -2.17 15.31 11.65
CA GLY A 127 -2.07 15.40 10.20
C GLY A 127 -1.09 14.34 9.69
N ILE A 128 -1.53 13.47 8.79
CA ILE A 128 -0.72 12.38 8.25
C ILE A 128 -0.53 12.57 6.75
N TYR A 129 0.71 12.40 6.29
CA TYR A 129 1.10 12.48 4.88
C TYR A 129 1.44 11.11 4.34
N PHE A 130 1.01 10.85 3.10
CA PHE A 130 1.36 9.66 2.35
C PHE A 130 2.06 10.04 1.05
N ASP A 131 3.13 9.32 0.74
CA ASP A 131 3.86 9.49 -0.51
C ASP A 131 4.51 8.19 -0.98
N ARG A 132 5.03 8.17 -2.19
CA ARG A 132 5.80 7.07 -2.79
C ARG A 132 5.14 5.70 -2.63
N MET A 133 3.85 5.62 -2.97
CA MET A 133 3.10 4.37 -2.94
C MET A 133 3.68 3.34 -3.92
N GLN A 134 3.83 2.12 -3.44
CA GLN A 134 4.29 0.95 -4.20
C GLN A 134 3.31 -0.20 -4.04
N THR A 135 3.02 -0.91 -5.14
CA THR A 135 2.17 -2.09 -5.14
C THR A 135 2.83 -3.22 -5.92
N ALA A 136 2.53 -4.47 -5.54
CA ALA A 136 2.93 -5.63 -6.30
C ALA A 136 1.79 -6.66 -6.39
N LEU A 137 1.69 -7.30 -7.56
CA LEU A 137 0.82 -8.43 -7.80
C LEU A 137 1.51 -9.71 -7.30
N ALA A 138 0.72 -10.71 -6.94
CA ALA A 138 1.25 -12.05 -6.77
C ALA A 138 1.82 -12.54 -8.12
N ILE A 139 3.11 -12.71 -8.20
CA ILE A 139 3.69 -13.45 -9.31
C ILE A 139 3.45 -14.92 -8.99
N PRO A 140 2.70 -15.68 -9.82
CA PRO A 140 2.55 -17.10 -9.60
C PRO A 140 3.96 -17.72 -9.57
N VAL A 141 4.41 -18.16 -8.41
CA VAL A 141 5.64 -18.96 -8.32
C VAL A 141 5.29 -20.30 -8.96
N PRO A 142 5.96 -20.72 -10.05
CA PRO A 142 5.70 -22.03 -10.65
C PRO A 142 5.83 -23.09 -9.58
N GLU A 143 4.76 -23.87 -9.39
CA GLU A 143 4.71 -24.91 -8.37
C GLU A 143 5.88 -25.90 -8.56
N PRO A 144 6.43 -26.48 -7.49
CA PRO A 144 7.53 -27.45 -7.59
C PRO A 144 7.23 -28.60 -8.57
N GLU A 145 5.93 -28.92 -8.74
CA GLU A 145 5.45 -29.93 -9.69
C GLU A 145 5.75 -29.55 -11.14
N VAL A 146 5.71 -28.27 -11.51
CA VAL A 146 6.06 -27.79 -12.85
C VAL A 146 7.54 -28.03 -13.15
N TYR A 147 8.42 -27.78 -12.18
CA TYR A 147 9.85 -28.10 -12.33
C TYR A 147 10.11 -29.59 -12.36
N ALA A 148 9.40 -30.38 -11.56
CA ALA A 148 9.50 -31.83 -11.56
C ALA A 148 9.06 -32.40 -12.94
N MET A 149 7.95 -31.93 -13.49
CA MET A 149 7.48 -32.34 -14.81
C MET A 149 8.44 -31.92 -15.93
N LEU A 150 9.05 -30.73 -15.83
CA LEU A 150 10.06 -30.28 -16.79
C LEU A 150 11.29 -31.20 -16.75
N ILE A 151 11.80 -31.55 -15.57
CA ILE A 151 12.95 -32.43 -15.39
C ILE A 151 12.64 -33.84 -15.95
N VAL A 152 11.46 -34.37 -15.62
CA VAL A 152 11.00 -35.67 -16.15
C VAL A 152 10.90 -35.64 -17.66
N GLY A 153 10.30 -34.59 -18.24
CA GLY A 153 10.18 -34.44 -19.70
C GLY A 153 11.55 -34.37 -20.41
N LEU A 154 12.48 -33.58 -19.86
CA LEU A 154 13.86 -33.49 -20.37
C LEU A 154 14.61 -34.83 -20.23
N GLY A 155 14.39 -35.55 -19.14
CA GLY A 155 14.96 -36.89 -18.91
C GLY A 155 14.50 -37.89 -19.97
N PHE A 156 13.22 -37.93 -20.31
CA PHE A 156 12.68 -38.79 -21.38
C PHE A 156 13.28 -38.45 -22.75
N LEU A 157 13.38 -37.16 -23.11
CA LEU A 157 14.00 -36.73 -24.35
C LEU A 157 15.48 -37.19 -24.46
N GLY A 158 16.21 -37.10 -23.37
CA GLY A 158 17.60 -37.58 -23.27
C GLY A 158 17.75 -39.10 -23.53
N VAL A 159 16.83 -39.89 -22.99
CA VAL A 159 16.83 -41.36 -23.17
C VAL A 159 16.48 -41.73 -24.63
N PHE A 160 15.47 -41.08 -25.22
CA PHE A 160 15.08 -41.33 -26.62
C PHE A 160 16.16 -40.91 -27.60
N SER A 161 16.88 -39.83 -27.34
CA SER A 161 17.96 -39.38 -28.23
C SER A 161 19.15 -40.32 -28.27
N ARG A 162 19.45 -41.00 -27.14
CA ARG A 162 20.50 -42.05 -27.07
C ARG A 162 20.17 -43.31 -27.85
N ARG A 163 18.88 -43.73 -27.86
CA ARG A 163 18.46 -44.93 -28.61
C ARG A 163 18.52 -44.80 -30.11
N ARG A 164 18.53 -43.58 -30.67
CA ARG A 164 18.61 -43.35 -32.14
C ARG A 164 20.05 -43.39 -32.69
N LYS A 165 21.07 -43.50 -31.83
CA LYS A 165 22.49 -43.53 -32.25
C LYS A 165 23.09 -44.95 -32.21
N GLN A 166 22.30 -45.98 -31.99
CA GLN A 166 22.64 -47.39 -32.16
C GLN A 166 21.93 -47.97 -33.34
#